data_c931860ee82bfdc6d244956588cba09f
#
_entry.id   c931860ee82bfdc6d244956588cba09f
#
_cell.length_a   1.000
_cell.length_b   1.000
_cell.length_c   1.000
_cell.angle_alpha   90.00
_cell.angle_beta   90.00
_cell.angle_gamma   90.00
#
_symmetry.space_group_name_H-M   'P 1'
#
loop_
_entity.id
_entity.type
_entity.pdbx_description
1 polymer ?
#
loop_
_entity_poly.entity_id
_entity_poly.type
_entity_poly.pdbx_seq_one_letter_code
_entity_poly.pdbx_strand_id
1 'polypeptide(L)'
;MENKKQVTKKLQKAVAEAIQQYNMISDGDKIMVCLSGGKDSYAMLHMLLYFQKVAPIHFDIVAVNLDQKQPGFPEGILPNYLRNLGVDYKIIEKNTYKIVMDKTPEGKTTCSLCSRLRRGTLYEAAKDLGCNKLALGHHRNDILETFFLNFFFAGKMETMPPKFKNDAGELIVLRPLAFCKESDIEIYADFMKFPIIPCNLCGSQENLQRKKVKQMINDWETEFPNRNAIMMNALQNVFPSHLLDKNLYNFEKLNSN
;
A
#
# COMPACT_ATOMS: atom_id res chain seq x y z
N MET A 1 -23.98 3.46 -15.01
CA MET A 1 -23.44 3.28 -13.63
C MET A 1 -22.87 1.89 -13.49
N GLU A 2 -21.66 1.78 -12.97
CA GLU A 2 -21.04 0.49 -12.69
C GLU A 2 -21.72 -0.19 -11.50
N ASN A 3 -22.01 -1.49 -11.57
CA ASN A 3 -22.67 -2.18 -10.47
C ASN A 3 -21.64 -2.88 -9.56
N LYS A 4 -22.04 -3.18 -8.31
CA LYS A 4 -21.18 -3.83 -7.30
C LYS A 4 -20.45 -5.07 -7.84
N LYS A 5 -21.13 -5.92 -8.60
CA LYS A 5 -20.58 -7.17 -9.14
C LYS A 5 -19.45 -6.91 -10.14
N GLN A 6 -19.58 -5.88 -10.98
CA GLN A 6 -18.57 -5.52 -11.97
C GLN A 6 -17.30 -4.99 -11.31
N VAL A 7 -17.45 -4.03 -10.38
CA VAL A 7 -16.30 -3.45 -9.67
C VAL A 7 -15.58 -4.49 -8.82
N THR A 8 -16.34 -5.37 -8.15
CA THR A 8 -15.74 -6.47 -7.38
C THR A 8 -14.89 -7.38 -8.27
N LYS A 9 -15.39 -7.77 -9.45
CA LYS A 9 -14.64 -8.60 -10.40
C LYS A 9 -13.38 -7.91 -10.92
N LYS A 10 -13.42 -6.59 -11.17
CA LYS A 10 -12.23 -5.81 -11.57
C LYS A 10 -11.16 -5.85 -10.49
N LEU A 11 -11.54 -5.59 -9.24
CA LEU A 11 -10.59 -5.64 -8.12
C LEU A 11 -10.03 -7.04 -7.91
N GLN A 12 -10.88 -8.07 -7.93
CA GLN A 12 -10.44 -9.46 -7.83
C GLN A 12 -9.43 -9.81 -8.92
N LYS A 13 -9.70 -9.42 -10.18
CA LYS A 13 -8.78 -9.66 -11.29
C LYS A 13 -7.44 -8.96 -11.08
N ALA A 14 -7.45 -7.67 -10.76
CA ALA A 14 -6.23 -6.88 -10.55
C ALA A 14 -5.39 -7.41 -9.38
N VAL A 15 -6.03 -7.83 -8.28
CA VAL A 15 -5.35 -8.44 -7.13
C VAL A 15 -4.78 -9.82 -7.50
N ALA A 16 -5.54 -10.65 -8.21
CA ALA A 16 -5.05 -11.93 -8.69
C ALA A 16 -3.81 -11.78 -9.58
N GLU A 17 -3.85 -10.85 -10.54
CA GLU A 17 -2.71 -10.54 -11.41
C GLU A 17 -1.48 -10.12 -10.60
N ALA A 18 -1.63 -9.24 -9.60
CA ALA A 18 -0.52 -8.82 -8.74
C ALA A 18 0.04 -9.98 -7.91
N ILE A 19 -0.83 -10.79 -7.30
CA ILE A 19 -0.42 -11.96 -6.50
C ILE A 19 0.35 -12.95 -7.36
N GLN A 20 -0.14 -13.28 -8.56
CA GLN A 20 0.47 -14.24 -9.46
C GLN A 20 1.79 -13.72 -10.05
N GLN A 21 1.78 -12.51 -10.58
CA GLN A 21 2.95 -11.94 -11.27
C GLN A 21 4.16 -11.80 -10.33
N TYR A 22 3.91 -11.45 -9.07
CA TYR A 22 4.99 -11.26 -8.08
C TYR A 22 5.12 -12.44 -7.10
N ASN A 23 4.41 -13.54 -7.33
CA ASN A 23 4.40 -14.70 -6.44
C ASN A 23 4.29 -14.26 -4.96
N MET A 24 3.22 -13.50 -4.65
CA MET A 24 3.10 -12.82 -3.35
C MET A 24 2.77 -13.77 -2.22
N ILE A 25 1.94 -14.79 -2.48
CA ILE A 25 1.38 -15.69 -1.47
C ILE A 25 1.73 -17.14 -1.83
N SER A 26 2.18 -17.90 -0.86
CA SER A 26 2.52 -19.31 -0.96
C SER A 26 1.72 -20.14 0.05
N ASP A 27 1.68 -21.44 -0.15
CA ASP A 27 1.05 -22.35 0.79
C ASP A 27 1.74 -22.28 2.16
N GLY A 28 0.95 -22.27 3.24
CA GLY A 28 1.42 -22.15 4.60
C GLY A 28 1.81 -20.74 5.08
N ASP A 29 1.61 -19.69 4.24
CA ASP A 29 1.88 -18.32 4.68
C ASP A 29 0.94 -17.86 5.79
N LYS A 30 1.45 -17.04 6.71
CA LYS A 30 0.66 -16.26 7.65
C LYS A 30 0.85 -14.78 7.41
N ILE A 31 -0.22 -14.12 6.96
CA ILE A 31 -0.20 -12.75 6.45
C ILE A 31 -0.80 -11.79 7.48
N MET A 32 -0.02 -10.84 7.95
CA MET A 32 -0.53 -9.70 8.71
C MET A 32 -1.08 -8.63 7.77
N VAL A 33 -2.39 -8.38 7.81
CA VAL A 33 -3.07 -7.35 7.02
C VAL A 33 -3.15 -6.07 7.83
N CYS A 34 -2.42 -5.02 7.41
CA CYS A 34 -2.38 -3.75 8.10
C CYS A 34 -3.61 -2.90 7.77
N LEU A 35 -4.40 -2.59 8.80
CA LEU A 35 -5.60 -1.77 8.68
C LEU A 35 -5.34 -0.37 9.26
N SER A 36 -5.49 0.65 8.40
CA SER A 36 -5.43 2.05 8.81
C SER A 36 -6.80 2.64 9.15
N GLY A 37 -7.88 1.92 8.80
CA GLY A 37 -9.25 2.46 8.82
C GLY A 37 -9.63 3.21 7.54
N GLY A 38 -8.73 3.35 6.57
CA GLY A 38 -9.02 3.93 5.26
C GLY A 38 -9.60 2.90 4.27
N LYS A 39 -10.28 3.40 3.22
CA LYS A 39 -10.95 2.61 2.18
C LYS A 39 -10.07 1.49 1.59
N ASP A 40 -8.80 1.80 1.34
CA ASP A 40 -7.87 0.90 0.68
C ASP A 40 -7.52 -0.30 1.56
N SER A 41 -7.34 -0.06 2.87
CA SER A 41 -7.04 -1.13 3.83
C SER A 41 -8.21 -2.09 4.02
N TYR A 42 -9.45 -1.59 4.04
CA TYR A 42 -10.64 -2.44 4.05
C TYR A 42 -10.79 -3.23 2.76
N ALA A 43 -10.63 -2.59 1.61
CA ALA A 43 -10.70 -3.27 0.31
C ALA A 43 -9.64 -4.38 0.21
N MET A 44 -8.41 -4.11 0.65
CA MET A 44 -7.33 -5.11 0.70
C MET A 44 -7.71 -6.32 1.57
N LEU A 45 -8.22 -6.09 2.77
CA LEU A 45 -8.66 -7.18 3.66
C LEU A 45 -9.75 -8.03 2.98
N HIS A 46 -10.77 -7.40 2.39
CA HIS A 46 -11.85 -8.12 1.71
C HIS A 46 -11.34 -8.95 0.52
N MET A 47 -10.43 -8.42 -0.27
CA MET A 47 -9.83 -9.16 -1.38
C MET A 47 -9.01 -10.35 -0.89
N LEU A 48 -8.19 -10.17 0.14
CA LEU A 48 -7.38 -11.27 0.70
C LEU A 48 -8.25 -12.35 1.35
N LEU A 49 -9.32 -11.99 2.08
CA LEU A 49 -10.29 -12.96 2.61
C LEU A 49 -11.03 -13.71 1.50
N TYR A 50 -11.32 -13.06 0.37
CA TYR A 50 -11.86 -13.75 -0.79
C TYR A 50 -10.86 -14.78 -1.33
N PHE A 51 -9.60 -14.40 -1.54
CA PHE A 51 -8.58 -15.32 -2.04
C PHE A 51 -8.26 -16.45 -1.06
N GLN A 52 -8.30 -16.20 0.24
CA GLN A 52 -8.16 -17.26 1.27
C GLN A 52 -9.20 -18.37 1.09
N LYS A 53 -10.41 -18.03 0.60
CA LYS A 53 -11.50 -19.01 0.40
C LYS A 53 -11.44 -19.76 -0.93
N VAL A 54 -10.88 -19.12 -1.99
CA VAL A 54 -10.97 -19.67 -3.34
C VAL A 54 -9.63 -20.12 -3.93
N ALA A 55 -8.51 -19.75 -3.32
CA ALA A 55 -7.19 -20.14 -3.79
C ALA A 55 -6.94 -21.64 -3.57
N PRO A 56 -6.16 -22.32 -4.43
CA PRO A 56 -5.79 -23.71 -4.28
C PRO A 56 -4.69 -23.95 -3.23
N ILE A 57 -4.35 -22.95 -2.46
CA ILE A 57 -3.34 -22.96 -1.39
C ILE A 57 -3.96 -22.48 -0.07
N HIS A 58 -3.38 -22.91 1.04
CA HIS A 58 -3.80 -22.48 2.37
C HIS A 58 -2.88 -21.39 2.90
N PHE A 59 -3.45 -20.32 3.43
CA PHE A 59 -2.73 -19.27 4.14
C PHE A 59 -3.62 -18.64 5.19
N ASP A 60 -3.01 -18.18 6.27
CA ASP A 60 -3.70 -17.52 7.37
C ASP A 60 -3.64 -16.00 7.26
N ILE A 61 -4.69 -15.36 7.77
CA ILE A 61 -4.80 -13.89 7.82
C ILE A 61 -5.04 -13.47 9.27
N VAL A 62 -4.26 -12.49 9.71
CA VAL A 62 -4.55 -11.71 10.93
C VAL A 62 -4.63 -10.23 10.59
N ALA A 63 -5.75 -9.60 10.91
CA ALA A 63 -5.95 -8.16 10.69
C ALA A 63 -5.33 -7.37 11.85
N VAL A 64 -4.49 -6.39 11.57
CA VAL A 64 -3.82 -5.61 12.61
C VAL A 64 -4.03 -4.12 12.38
N ASN A 65 -4.49 -3.42 13.41
CA ASN A 65 -4.50 -1.96 13.45
C ASN A 65 -3.50 -1.47 14.50
N LEU A 66 -2.76 -0.42 14.16
CA LEU A 66 -1.95 0.33 15.10
C LEU A 66 -2.68 1.60 15.50
N ASP A 67 -3.21 1.61 16.72
CA ASP A 67 -3.70 2.81 17.37
C ASP A 67 -2.50 3.61 17.89
N GLN A 68 -2.27 4.75 17.28
CA GLN A 68 -1.18 5.66 17.62
C GLN A 68 -1.54 6.61 18.76
N LYS A 69 -2.75 6.48 19.32
CA LYS A 69 -3.33 7.38 20.32
C LYS A 69 -3.43 8.83 19.82
N GLN A 70 -3.84 8.96 18.56
CA GLN A 70 -4.17 10.27 18.00
C GLN A 70 -5.47 10.80 18.63
N PRO A 71 -5.52 12.09 18.99
CA PRO A 71 -6.75 12.70 19.52
C PRO A 71 -7.93 12.50 18.57
N GLY A 72 -9.07 12.03 19.12
CA GLY A 72 -10.28 11.80 18.33
C GLY A 72 -10.31 10.51 17.49
N PHE A 73 -9.32 9.62 17.66
CA PHE A 73 -9.37 8.30 16.99
C PHE A 73 -10.52 7.46 17.57
N PRO A 74 -11.44 6.93 16.72
CA PRO A 74 -12.62 6.21 17.19
C PRO A 74 -12.26 4.74 17.49
N GLU A 75 -11.85 4.44 18.72
CA GLU A 75 -11.33 3.14 19.15
C GLU A 75 -12.29 1.94 18.88
N GLY A 76 -13.61 2.17 18.88
CA GLY A 76 -14.61 1.11 18.72
C GLY A 76 -14.89 0.67 17.29
N ILE A 77 -14.61 1.49 16.28
CA ILE A 77 -15.05 1.25 14.89
C ILE A 77 -14.39 -0.02 14.30
N LEU A 78 -13.07 -0.08 14.31
CA LEU A 78 -12.32 -1.21 13.74
C LEU A 78 -12.58 -2.53 14.49
N PRO A 79 -12.49 -2.60 15.83
CA PRO A 79 -12.78 -3.83 16.56
C PRO A 79 -14.17 -4.38 16.30
N ASN A 80 -15.19 -3.50 16.29
CA ASN A 80 -16.58 -3.92 16.02
C ASN A 80 -16.72 -4.45 14.59
N TYR A 81 -16.15 -3.77 13.61
CA TYR A 81 -16.17 -4.21 12.23
C TYR A 81 -15.50 -5.58 12.04
N LEU A 82 -14.30 -5.76 12.60
CA LEU A 82 -13.53 -7.01 12.46
C LEU A 82 -14.19 -8.17 13.16
N ARG A 83 -14.79 -7.95 14.33
CA ARG A 83 -15.58 -8.96 15.06
C ARG A 83 -16.77 -9.42 14.25
N ASN A 84 -17.51 -8.49 13.64
CA ASN A 84 -18.65 -8.82 12.79
C ASN A 84 -18.25 -9.54 11.50
N LEU A 85 -17.03 -9.29 11.00
CA LEU A 85 -16.49 -9.97 9.84
C LEU A 85 -15.99 -11.38 10.16
N GLY A 86 -15.78 -11.71 11.44
CA GLY A 86 -15.30 -13.03 11.90
C GLY A 86 -13.85 -13.31 11.53
N VAL A 87 -13.01 -12.29 11.46
CA VAL A 87 -11.57 -12.41 11.15
C VAL A 87 -10.75 -12.25 12.42
N ASP A 88 -9.67 -13.02 12.54
CA ASP A 88 -8.71 -12.82 13.62
C ASP A 88 -8.07 -11.45 13.55
N TYR A 89 -8.06 -10.72 14.67
CA TYR A 89 -7.51 -9.38 14.68
C TYR A 89 -6.77 -9.03 15.97
N LYS A 90 -5.89 -8.04 15.87
CA LYS A 90 -5.20 -7.43 17.01
C LYS A 90 -5.17 -5.91 16.85
N ILE A 91 -5.54 -5.20 17.90
CA ILE A 91 -5.31 -3.75 18.01
C ILE A 91 -4.04 -3.54 18.84
N ILE A 92 -3.07 -2.87 18.27
CA ILE A 92 -1.81 -2.53 18.94
C ILE A 92 -1.91 -1.08 19.37
N GLU A 93 -1.79 -0.84 20.66
CA GLU A 93 -1.77 0.49 21.22
C GLU A 93 -0.33 0.94 21.49
N LYS A 94 0.12 1.98 20.81
CA LYS A 94 1.46 2.56 21.03
C LYS A 94 1.41 4.05 20.77
N ASN A 95 1.61 4.85 21.82
CA ASN A 95 1.51 6.31 21.71
C ASN A 95 2.68 6.89 20.87
N THR A 96 2.69 6.56 19.60
CA THR A 96 3.67 7.08 18.63
C THR A 96 3.33 8.52 18.24
N TYR A 97 2.06 8.92 18.37
CA TYR A 97 1.64 10.30 18.09
C TYR A 97 2.39 11.30 18.99
N LYS A 98 2.42 11.07 20.31
CA LYS A 98 3.15 11.92 21.25
C LYS A 98 4.64 12.02 20.88
N ILE A 99 5.27 10.88 20.59
CA ILE A 99 6.70 10.84 20.19
C ILE A 99 6.95 11.67 18.93
N VAL A 100 6.04 11.60 17.96
CA VAL A 100 6.15 12.37 16.71
C VAL A 100 6.01 13.86 16.98
N MET A 101 5.03 14.26 17.78
CA MET A 101 4.81 15.67 18.12
C MET A 101 5.98 16.26 18.92
N ASP A 102 6.48 15.54 19.92
CA ASP A 102 7.60 15.99 20.77
C ASP A 102 8.93 16.11 20.00
N LYS A 103 9.14 15.26 18.97
CA LYS A 103 10.42 15.21 18.22
C LYS A 103 10.40 15.96 16.89
N THR A 104 9.26 16.45 16.44
CA THR A 104 9.17 17.21 15.18
C THR A 104 9.26 18.71 15.48
N PRO A 105 10.30 19.41 14.98
CA PRO A 105 10.42 20.85 15.14
C PRO A 105 9.22 21.60 14.53
N GLU A 106 8.88 22.73 15.10
CA GLU A 106 7.82 23.60 14.62
C GLU A 106 8.05 23.97 13.13
N GLY A 107 7.00 23.90 12.31
CA GLY A 107 7.05 24.17 10.87
C GLY A 107 7.58 23.02 10.02
N LYS A 108 7.99 21.87 10.61
CA LYS A 108 8.39 20.67 9.85
C LYS A 108 7.28 19.63 9.77
N THR A 109 7.30 18.82 8.68
CA THR A 109 6.31 17.76 8.48
C THR A 109 6.57 16.57 9.40
N THR A 110 5.53 16.08 10.06
CA THR A 110 5.57 14.92 10.96
C THR A 110 5.62 13.57 10.22
N CYS A 111 5.28 13.55 8.94
CA CYS A 111 4.99 12.33 8.16
C CYS A 111 6.15 11.34 8.09
N SER A 112 7.39 11.81 7.94
CA SER A 112 8.57 10.92 7.80
C SER A 112 8.84 10.13 9.10
N LEU A 113 8.83 10.82 10.25
CA LEU A 113 9.04 10.19 11.56
C LEU A 113 7.87 9.26 11.92
N CYS A 114 6.64 9.72 11.69
CA CYS A 114 5.42 8.93 11.89
C CYS A 114 5.46 7.63 11.09
N SER A 115 5.78 7.71 9.79
CA SER A 115 5.87 6.54 8.91
C SER A 115 6.94 5.54 9.36
N ARG A 116 8.10 6.03 9.85
CA ARG A 116 9.18 5.19 10.37
C ARG A 116 8.76 4.45 11.65
N LEU A 117 8.17 5.15 12.61
CA LEU A 117 7.72 4.57 13.87
C LEU A 117 6.60 3.54 13.66
N ARG A 118 5.62 3.87 12.79
CA ARG A 118 4.55 2.93 12.42
C ARG A 118 5.13 1.66 11.83
N ARG A 119 6.06 1.78 10.89
CA ARG A 119 6.69 0.64 10.20
C ARG A 119 7.42 -0.26 11.18
N GLY A 120 8.26 0.30 12.07
CA GLY A 120 8.96 -0.46 13.10
C GLY A 120 7.99 -1.22 14.01
N THR A 121 6.95 -0.56 14.51
CA THR A 121 5.94 -1.20 15.37
C THR A 121 5.17 -2.32 14.66
N LEU A 122 4.82 -2.12 13.38
CA LEU A 122 4.13 -3.16 12.60
C LEU A 122 5.04 -4.36 12.31
N TYR A 123 6.35 -4.16 12.11
CA TYR A 123 7.29 -5.25 11.91
C TYR A 123 7.49 -6.08 13.18
N GLU A 124 7.63 -5.42 14.36
CA GLU A 124 7.63 -6.10 15.65
C GLU A 124 6.37 -6.95 15.83
N ALA A 125 5.21 -6.36 15.58
CA ALA A 125 3.93 -7.05 15.71
C ALA A 125 3.80 -8.26 14.78
N ALA A 126 4.28 -8.17 13.55
CA ALA A 126 4.27 -9.29 12.62
C ALA A 126 5.10 -10.47 13.15
N LYS A 127 6.27 -10.18 13.72
CA LYS A 127 7.15 -11.17 14.35
C LYS A 127 6.47 -11.82 15.56
N ASP A 128 5.90 -11.02 16.46
CA ASP A 128 5.21 -11.51 17.67
C ASP A 128 4.00 -12.39 17.34
N LEU A 129 3.33 -12.12 16.21
CA LEU A 129 2.19 -12.89 15.73
C LEU A 129 2.60 -14.11 14.89
N GLY A 130 3.89 -14.33 14.69
CA GLY A 130 4.41 -15.40 13.84
C GLY A 130 4.04 -15.24 12.36
N CYS A 131 3.86 -14.00 11.89
CA CYS A 131 3.58 -13.71 10.49
C CYS A 131 4.88 -13.63 9.70
N ASN A 132 4.94 -14.31 8.56
CA ASN A 132 6.07 -14.21 7.63
C ASN A 132 5.85 -13.17 6.53
N LYS A 133 4.61 -12.68 6.40
CA LYS A 133 4.24 -11.65 5.42
C LYS A 133 3.40 -10.55 6.04
N LEU A 134 3.53 -9.33 5.48
CA LEU A 134 2.81 -8.13 5.88
C LEU A 134 2.21 -7.47 4.65
N ALA A 135 0.89 -7.27 4.62
CA ALA A 135 0.18 -6.65 3.51
C ALA A 135 -0.16 -5.18 3.81
N LEU A 136 0.13 -4.30 2.87
CA LEU A 136 -0.15 -2.86 2.89
C LEU A 136 -1.09 -2.48 1.76
N GLY A 137 -2.08 -1.62 2.04
CA GLY A 137 -3.13 -1.22 1.13
C GLY A 137 -2.73 -0.16 0.08
N HIS A 138 -1.46 -0.12 -0.34
CA HIS A 138 -1.05 0.78 -1.42
C HIS A 138 -1.53 0.26 -2.77
N HIS A 139 -2.12 1.14 -3.55
CA HIS A 139 -2.72 0.83 -4.86
C HIS A 139 -1.92 1.44 -6.02
N ARG A 140 -2.39 1.22 -7.25
CA ARG A 140 -1.72 1.65 -8.48
C ARG A 140 -1.36 3.15 -8.48
N ASN A 141 -2.29 3.99 -8.07
CA ASN A 141 -2.09 5.43 -8.08
C ASN A 141 -1.00 5.85 -7.07
N ASP A 142 -0.92 5.22 -5.88
CA ASP A 142 0.17 5.47 -4.92
C ASP A 142 1.54 5.15 -5.51
N ILE A 143 1.63 4.05 -6.26
CA ILE A 143 2.88 3.62 -6.93
C ILE A 143 3.31 4.67 -7.95
N LEU A 144 2.38 5.15 -8.79
CA LEU A 144 2.65 6.19 -9.78
C LEU A 144 2.98 7.53 -9.13
N GLU A 145 2.21 7.95 -8.12
CA GLU A 145 2.49 9.18 -7.36
C GLU A 145 3.90 9.14 -6.75
N THR A 146 4.27 8.00 -6.15
CA THR A 146 5.60 7.85 -5.54
C THR A 146 6.70 7.85 -6.58
N PHE A 147 6.49 7.23 -7.75
CA PHE A 147 7.43 7.28 -8.85
C PHE A 147 7.68 8.74 -9.29
N PHE A 148 6.63 9.51 -9.57
CA PHE A 148 6.78 10.88 -10.02
C PHE A 148 7.32 11.82 -8.93
N LEU A 149 7.00 11.58 -7.66
CA LEU A 149 7.65 12.29 -6.56
C LEU A 149 9.16 12.06 -6.53
N ASN A 150 9.59 10.81 -6.66
CA ASN A 150 11.01 10.48 -6.69
C ASN A 150 11.69 11.03 -7.96
N PHE A 151 11.03 10.90 -9.10
CA PHE A 151 11.55 11.36 -10.38
C PHE A 151 11.76 12.88 -10.42
N PHE A 152 10.75 13.67 -9.99
CA PHE A 152 10.81 15.13 -10.08
C PHE A 152 11.57 15.79 -8.92
N PHE A 153 11.55 15.21 -7.72
CA PHE A 153 12.05 15.90 -6.53
C PHE A 153 13.24 15.21 -5.87
N ALA A 154 13.47 13.92 -6.14
CA ALA A 154 14.61 13.20 -5.60
C ALA A 154 15.65 12.77 -6.65
N GLY A 155 15.35 12.97 -7.96
CA GLY A 155 16.25 12.55 -9.05
C GLY A 155 16.44 11.03 -9.12
N LYS A 156 15.41 10.24 -8.77
CA LYS A 156 15.48 8.79 -8.73
C LYS A 156 14.36 8.15 -9.54
N MET A 157 14.70 7.12 -10.31
CA MET A 157 13.72 6.23 -10.96
C MET A 157 13.35 5.09 -10.01
N GLU A 158 12.60 5.41 -8.97
CA GLU A 158 12.26 4.50 -7.87
C GLU A 158 10.79 4.67 -7.49
N THR A 159 10.12 3.57 -7.15
CA THR A 159 8.75 3.60 -6.63
C THR A 159 8.55 2.56 -5.53
N MET A 160 7.31 2.32 -5.11
CA MET A 160 6.95 1.30 -4.13
C MET A 160 6.93 -0.08 -4.81
N PRO A 161 7.84 -1.00 -4.49
CA PRO A 161 7.81 -2.34 -5.09
C PRO A 161 6.58 -3.12 -4.61
N PRO A 162 5.95 -3.93 -5.47
CA PRO A 162 4.78 -4.74 -5.10
C PRO A 162 5.08 -5.80 -4.03
N LYS A 163 6.33 -6.27 -3.97
CA LYS A 163 6.84 -7.24 -3.00
C LYS A 163 8.31 -6.95 -2.70
N PHE A 164 8.69 -6.94 -1.43
CA PHE A 164 10.09 -6.77 -1.02
C PHE A 164 10.32 -7.34 0.39
N LYS A 165 11.57 -7.62 0.73
CA LYS A 165 11.98 -7.93 2.09
C LYS A 165 12.23 -6.65 2.87
N ASN A 166 11.87 -6.63 4.16
CA ASN A 166 12.26 -5.54 5.05
C ASN A 166 13.78 -5.48 5.20
N ASP A 167 14.30 -4.39 5.75
CA ASP A 167 15.74 -4.17 5.88
C ASP A 167 16.46 -5.26 6.71
N ALA A 168 15.75 -5.88 7.65
CA ALA A 168 16.25 -7.01 8.43
C ALA A 168 16.23 -8.36 7.67
N GLY A 169 15.58 -8.42 6.50
CA GLY A 169 15.46 -9.65 5.69
C GLY A 169 14.52 -10.73 6.25
N GLU A 170 13.83 -10.45 7.35
CA GLU A 170 13.01 -11.43 8.09
C GLU A 170 11.53 -11.44 7.64
N LEU A 171 11.03 -10.33 7.11
CA LEU A 171 9.63 -10.14 6.77
C LEU A 171 9.45 -9.73 5.31
N ILE A 172 8.50 -10.36 4.64
CA ILE A 172 8.13 -9.98 3.27
C ILE A 172 6.94 -9.02 3.31
N VAL A 173 7.13 -7.83 2.74
CA VAL A 173 6.07 -6.82 2.60
C VAL A 173 5.41 -6.95 1.24
N LEU A 174 4.08 -6.96 1.23
CA LEU A 174 3.24 -7.14 0.05
C LEU A 174 2.35 -5.91 -0.19
N ARG A 175 2.07 -5.63 -1.45
CA ARG A 175 1.06 -4.64 -1.90
C ARG A 175 0.08 -5.31 -2.85
N PRO A 176 -0.89 -6.07 -2.34
CA PRO A 176 -1.84 -6.81 -3.19
C PRO A 176 -2.68 -5.92 -4.11
N LEU A 177 -2.90 -4.65 -3.73
CA LEU A 177 -3.64 -3.68 -4.55
C LEU A 177 -2.80 -2.98 -5.61
N ALA A 178 -1.55 -3.40 -5.85
CA ALA A 178 -0.60 -2.71 -6.73
C ALA A 178 -1.15 -2.41 -8.15
N PHE A 179 -2.06 -3.22 -8.66
CA PHE A 179 -2.68 -3.02 -9.98
C PHE A 179 -4.10 -2.45 -9.92
N CYS A 180 -4.68 -2.27 -8.71
CA CYS A 180 -6.02 -1.73 -8.54
C CYS A 180 -6.05 -0.22 -8.81
N LYS A 181 -7.09 0.24 -9.53
CA LYS A 181 -7.38 1.66 -9.70
C LYS A 181 -7.98 2.22 -8.42
N GLU A 182 -7.54 3.41 -8.01
CA GLU A 182 -8.12 4.10 -6.84
C GLU A 182 -9.64 4.28 -6.99
N SER A 183 -10.11 4.68 -8.18
CA SER A 183 -11.53 4.85 -8.47
C SER A 183 -12.37 3.58 -8.29
N ASP A 184 -11.83 2.40 -8.66
CA ASP A 184 -12.52 1.13 -8.46
C ASP A 184 -12.60 0.79 -6.96
N ILE A 185 -11.57 1.13 -6.18
CA ILE A 185 -11.58 0.95 -4.72
C ILE A 185 -12.60 1.89 -4.06
N GLU A 186 -12.70 3.13 -4.51
CA GLU A 186 -13.69 4.11 -4.01
C GLU A 186 -15.12 3.61 -4.25
N ILE A 187 -15.45 3.23 -5.49
CA ILE A 187 -16.75 2.66 -5.83
C ILE A 187 -17.05 1.40 -4.99
N TYR A 188 -16.05 0.53 -4.81
CA TYR A 188 -16.20 -0.67 -4.00
C TYR A 188 -16.44 -0.35 -2.53
N ALA A 189 -15.71 0.62 -1.97
CA ALA A 189 -15.87 1.05 -0.58
C ALA A 189 -17.26 1.61 -0.30
N ASP A 190 -17.81 2.39 -1.23
CA ASP A 190 -19.16 2.94 -1.15
C ASP A 190 -20.22 1.82 -1.18
N PHE A 191 -20.09 0.84 -2.07
CA PHE A 191 -20.99 -0.31 -2.11
C PHE A 191 -20.93 -1.17 -0.85
N MET A 192 -19.73 -1.31 -0.26
CA MET A 192 -19.53 -2.09 0.95
C MET A 192 -19.87 -1.32 2.22
N LYS A 193 -20.06 0.00 2.13
CA LYS A 193 -20.32 0.90 3.26
C LYS A 193 -19.27 0.75 4.36
N PHE A 194 -18.00 0.76 3.98
CA PHE A 194 -16.92 0.64 4.96
C PHE A 194 -16.98 1.77 6.00
N PRO A 195 -16.78 1.47 7.28
CA PRO A 195 -16.75 2.48 8.33
C PRO A 195 -15.40 3.21 8.31
N ILE A 196 -15.23 4.10 7.32
CA ILE A 196 -13.95 4.79 7.06
C ILE A 196 -13.64 5.76 8.20
N ILE A 197 -12.43 5.66 8.73
CA ILE A 197 -11.88 6.58 9.71
C ILE A 197 -11.14 7.68 8.95
N PRO A 198 -11.48 8.97 9.16
CA PRO A 198 -10.81 10.07 8.48
C PRO A 198 -9.29 10.13 8.73
N CYS A 199 -8.51 10.39 7.70
CA CYS A 199 -7.04 10.43 7.76
C CYS A 199 -6.46 11.75 8.32
N ASN A 200 -7.30 12.74 8.65
CA ASN A 200 -6.89 14.10 9.04
C ASN A 200 -6.71 14.30 10.55
N LEU A 201 -6.75 13.24 11.33
CA LEU A 201 -6.66 13.31 12.80
C LEU A 201 -5.33 13.85 13.34
N CYS A 202 -4.26 13.75 12.56
CA CYS A 202 -2.93 14.21 12.98
C CYS A 202 -2.66 15.70 12.70
N GLY A 203 -3.58 16.43 12.06
CA GLY A 203 -3.40 17.84 11.70
C GLY A 203 -2.25 18.12 10.73
N SER A 204 -1.55 17.09 10.23
CA SER A 204 -0.50 17.27 9.25
C SER A 204 -1.08 17.76 7.93
N GLN A 205 -0.53 18.84 7.39
CA GLN A 205 -0.87 19.27 6.05
C GLN A 205 -0.46 18.19 5.06
N GLU A 206 -1.36 17.84 4.15
CA GLU A 206 -0.99 16.99 3.02
C GLU A 206 0.21 17.60 2.29
N ASN A 207 1.17 16.75 1.95
CA ASN A 207 2.33 17.18 1.18
C ASN A 207 1.87 17.83 -0.13
N LEU A 208 2.07 19.13 -0.26
CA LEU A 208 1.65 19.93 -1.43
C LEU A 208 2.20 19.36 -2.74
N GLN A 209 3.41 18.78 -2.70
CA GLN A 209 4.02 18.14 -3.87
C GLN A 209 3.22 16.90 -4.28
N ARG A 210 2.77 16.08 -3.32
CA ARG A 210 1.94 14.89 -3.61
C ARG A 210 0.60 15.27 -4.23
N LYS A 211 -0.04 16.32 -3.73
CA LYS A 211 -1.29 16.84 -4.33
C LYS A 211 -1.08 17.27 -5.78
N LYS A 212 0.01 17.99 -6.06
CA LYS A 212 0.35 18.43 -7.43
C LYS A 212 0.61 17.25 -8.36
N VAL A 213 1.36 16.25 -7.91
CA VAL A 213 1.63 15.03 -8.68
C VAL A 213 0.34 14.24 -8.93
N LYS A 214 -0.50 14.07 -7.91
CA LYS A 214 -1.80 13.40 -8.05
C LYS A 214 -2.68 14.13 -9.07
N GLN A 215 -2.75 15.46 -9.01
CA GLN A 215 -3.51 16.25 -9.96
C GLN A 215 -3.00 16.05 -11.38
N MET A 216 -1.68 16.18 -11.61
CA MET A 216 -1.05 15.95 -12.91
C MET A 216 -1.39 14.56 -13.50
N ILE A 217 -1.32 13.50 -12.68
CA ILE A 217 -1.64 12.14 -13.12
C ILE A 217 -3.12 12.02 -13.51
N ASN A 218 -4.01 12.65 -12.75
CA ASN A 218 -5.45 12.65 -13.03
C ASN A 218 -5.78 13.46 -14.31
N ASP A 219 -5.15 14.60 -14.50
CA ASP A 219 -5.33 15.42 -15.70
C ASP A 219 -4.91 14.65 -16.95
N TRP A 220 -3.78 13.96 -16.88
CA TRP A 220 -3.30 13.11 -17.98
C TRP A 220 -4.20 11.90 -18.25
N GLU A 221 -4.76 11.27 -17.22
CA GLU A 221 -5.71 10.16 -17.41
C GLU A 221 -7.02 10.67 -18.04
N THR A 222 -7.41 11.91 -17.74
CA THR A 222 -8.62 12.54 -18.31
C THR A 222 -8.41 12.92 -19.77
N GLU A 223 -7.29 13.55 -20.08
CA GLU A 223 -6.95 13.98 -21.44
C GLU A 223 -6.61 12.79 -22.35
N PHE A 224 -5.90 11.81 -21.79
CA PHE A 224 -5.46 10.61 -22.51
C PHE A 224 -5.88 9.36 -21.75
N PRO A 225 -7.07 8.80 -22.01
CA PRO A 225 -7.57 7.62 -21.31
C PRO A 225 -6.60 6.42 -21.34
N ASN A 226 -6.52 5.69 -20.22
CA ASN A 226 -5.59 4.58 -19.98
C ASN A 226 -4.11 4.98 -19.78
N ARG A 227 -3.79 6.26 -19.60
CA ARG A 227 -2.42 6.72 -19.39
C ARG A 227 -1.79 6.11 -18.15
N ASN A 228 -2.54 5.99 -17.06
CA ASN A 228 -2.07 5.35 -15.83
C ASN A 228 -1.69 3.87 -16.03
N ALA A 229 -2.42 3.15 -16.88
CA ALA A 229 -2.07 1.77 -17.21
C ALA A 229 -0.77 1.70 -18.04
N ILE A 230 -0.58 2.62 -18.98
CA ILE A 230 0.63 2.71 -19.79
C ILE A 230 1.85 3.05 -18.92
N MET A 231 1.71 4.00 -17.99
CA MET A 231 2.79 4.35 -17.04
C MET A 231 3.17 3.15 -16.15
N MET A 232 2.18 2.41 -15.62
CA MET A 232 2.45 1.19 -14.86
C MET A 232 3.15 0.11 -15.70
N ASN A 233 2.77 -0.02 -16.96
CA ASN A 233 3.43 -0.94 -17.86
C ASN A 233 4.89 -0.52 -18.14
N ALA A 234 5.15 0.78 -18.31
CA ALA A 234 6.51 1.31 -18.49
C ALA A 234 7.42 0.98 -17.30
N LEU A 235 6.90 1.05 -16.06
CA LEU A 235 7.66 0.66 -14.86
C LEU A 235 8.02 -0.84 -14.82
N GLN A 236 7.34 -1.66 -15.59
CA GLN A 236 7.58 -3.11 -15.70
C GLN A 236 8.40 -3.49 -16.95
N ASN A 237 8.64 -2.54 -17.85
CA ASN A 237 9.33 -2.74 -19.11
C ASN A 237 10.52 -1.80 -19.22
N VAL A 238 11.57 -2.10 -18.47
CA VAL A 238 12.79 -1.31 -18.42
C VAL A 238 13.81 -1.89 -19.42
N PHE A 239 14.42 -1.01 -20.23
CA PHE A 239 15.53 -1.34 -21.12
C PHE A 239 16.83 -0.78 -20.56
N PRO A 240 17.60 -1.55 -19.76
CA PRO A 240 18.80 -1.07 -19.07
C PRO A 240 19.82 -0.40 -19.99
N SER A 241 20.03 -0.93 -21.18
CA SER A 241 20.96 -0.38 -22.18
C SER A 241 20.57 0.99 -22.74
N HIS A 242 19.32 1.42 -22.52
CA HIS A 242 18.79 2.72 -22.95
C HIS A 242 18.61 3.71 -21.80
N LEU A 243 19.08 3.34 -20.61
CA LEU A 243 19.15 4.22 -19.44
C LEU A 243 20.61 4.61 -19.15
N LEU A 244 20.79 5.68 -18.39
CA LEU A 244 22.13 6.23 -18.12
C LEU A 244 22.83 5.63 -16.88
N ASP A 245 22.19 4.70 -16.18
CA ASP A 245 22.75 4.08 -14.97
C ASP A 245 23.75 2.98 -15.32
N LYS A 246 25.03 3.25 -15.08
CA LYS A 246 26.12 2.32 -15.31
C LYS A 246 26.11 1.07 -14.41
N ASN A 247 25.32 1.07 -13.33
CA ASN A 247 25.14 -0.11 -12.49
C ASN A 247 24.09 -1.07 -13.08
N LEU A 248 23.16 -0.58 -13.90
CA LEU A 248 22.18 -1.38 -14.60
C LEU A 248 22.71 -1.93 -15.92
N TYR A 249 23.61 -1.19 -16.60
CA TYR A 249 24.20 -1.61 -17.86
C TYR A 249 25.67 -1.23 -17.92
N ASN A 250 26.50 -2.19 -18.32
CA ASN A 250 27.96 -1.97 -18.40
C ASN A 250 28.36 -1.44 -19.79
N PHE A 251 28.41 -0.12 -19.92
CA PHE A 251 28.78 0.57 -21.17
C PHE A 251 30.26 0.35 -21.56
N GLU A 252 31.16 0.04 -20.59
CA GLU A 252 32.58 -0.17 -20.86
C GLU A 252 32.82 -1.43 -21.69
N LYS A 253 31.97 -2.47 -21.51
CA LYS A 253 32.07 -3.71 -22.28
C LYS A 253 31.78 -3.54 -23.79
N LEU A 254 31.22 -2.43 -24.22
CA LEU A 254 30.98 -2.15 -25.64
C LEU A 254 32.26 -1.87 -26.42
N ASN A 255 33.36 -1.57 -25.76
CA ASN A 255 34.68 -1.32 -26.36
C ASN A 255 35.57 -2.56 -26.39
N SER A 256 35.10 -3.70 -25.88
CA SER A 256 35.84 -4.97 -25.88
C SER A 256 35.44 -5.78 -27.10
N ASN A 257 36.35 -5.93 -28.08
CA ASN A 257 36.23 -6.88 -29.19
C ASN A 257 36.41 -8.32 -28.68
#